data_559cfa51e25da2e77295450903fbc804
#
_entry.id   559cfa51e25da2e77295450903fbc804
#
_cell.length_a   1.000
_cell.length_b   1.000
_cell.length_c   1.000
_cell.angle_alpha   90.00
_cell.angle_beta   90.00
_cell.angle_gamma   90.00
#
_symmetry.space_group_name_H-M   'P 1'
#
loop_
_entity.id
_entity.type
_entity.pdbx_description
1 polymer ?
#
loop_
_entity_poly.entity_id
_entity_poly.type
_entity_poly.pdbx_seq_one_letter_code
_entity_poly.pdbx_strand_id
1 'polypeptide(L)'
;MPDAIESQGFLFQIGNEDSPLTYTQVKGVNSFNGFDGQAAEIDVTTLQSTAKEYLMGLQDFGSFTIETNFLSADSGQDKMRAAKDTREVQDFKITFSDASIATFQGYVLSAPVSGAVDGKVDGSFAIRITGDVTFA
;
A
#
# COMPACT_ATOMS: atom_id res chain seq x y z
N MET A 1 -14.00 -13.07 19.53
CA MET A 1 -13.21 -12.23 18.61
C MET A 1 -14.16 -11.51 17.64
N PRO A 2 -14.02 -10.22 17.46
CA PRO A 2 -14.90 -9.53 16.52
C PRO A 2 -14.68 -10.01 15.09
N ASP A 3 -15.73 -10.04 14.30
CA ASP A 3 -15.67 -10.45 12.91
C ASP A 3 -15.01 -9.41 11.99
N ALA A 4 -14.85 -8.19 12.50
CA ALA A 4 -14.25 -7.08 11.77
C ALA A 4 -13.01 -6.55 12.49
N ILE A 5 -12.02 -6.14 11.73
CA ILE A 5 -10.80 -5.54 12.26
C ILE A 5 -10.99 -4.03 12.33
N GLU A 6 -10.71 -3.45 13.49
CA GLU A 6 -10.74 -2.00 13.65
C GLU A 6 -9.52 -1.37 12.98
N SER A 7 -9.70 -0.21 12.38
CA SER A 7 -8.58 0.52 11.80
C SER A 7 -7.74 1.25 12.84
N GLN A 8 -8.26 1.44 14.03
CA GLN A 8 -7.49 2.01 15.13
C GLN A 8 -6.41 1.01 15.56
N GLY A 9 -5.17 1.46 15.73
CA GLY A 9 -4.05 0.59 16.02
C GLY A 9 -3.30 0.10 14.78
N PHE A 10 -3.71 0.56 13.61
CA PHE A 10 -3.06 0.28 12.35
C PHE A 10 -1.65 0.89 12.34
N LEU A 11 -0.67 0.11 11.86
CA LEU A 11 0.70 0.57 11.67
C LEU A 11 1.10 0.41 10.21
N PHE A 12 1.60 1.48 9.63
CA PHE A 12 2.19 1.45 8.29
C PHE A 12 3.69 1.70 8.42
N GLN A 13 4.49 0.84 7.80
CA GLN A 13 5.94 0.90 7.91
C GLN A 13 6.57 0.78 6.53
N ILE A 14 7.66 1.51 6.33
CA ILE A 14 8.49 1.42 5.13
C ILE A 14 9.80 0.72 5.49
N GLY A 15 10.25 -0.19 4.63
CA GLY A 15 11.49 -0.92 4.85
C GLY A 15 12.72 -0.04 4.71
N ASN A 16 13.68 -0.27 5.58
CA ASN A 16 15.04 0.23 5.39
C ASN A 16 15.80 -0.81 4.59
N GLU A 17 16.68 -0.40 3.73
CA GLU A 17 17.44 -1.32 2.89
C GLU A 17 18.61 -1.97 3.65
N ASP A 18 18.39 -2.25 4.91
CA ASP A 18 19.40 -2.84 5.79
C ASP A 18 19.44 -4.36 5.68
N SER A 19 20.51 -4.95 6.16
CA SER A 19 20.64 -6.40 6.29
C SER A 19 20.96 -6.74 7.75
N PRO A 20 20.00 -7.32 8.52
CA PRO A 20 18.65 -7.75 8.10
C PRO A 20 17.71 -6.56 7.84
N LEU A 21 16.68 -6.81 7.06
CA LEU A 21 15.70 -5.78 6.73
C LEU A 21 14.98 -5.30 7.99
N THR A 22 14.96 -3.99 8.18
CA THR A 22 14.23 -3.34 9.26
C THR A 22 13.19 -2.39 8.68
N TYR A 23 12.24 -1.97 9.53
CA TYR A 23 11.16 -1.10 9.10
C TYR A 23 11.09 0.13 9.97
N THR A 24 10.73 1.24 9.33
CA THR A 24 10.49 2.52 10.02
C THR A 24 9.00 2.86 9.92
N GLN A 25 8.38 3.15 11.06
CA GLN A 25 6.97 3.51 11.08
C GLN A 25 6.73 4.88 10.42
N VAL A 26 5.71 4.93 9.58
CA VAL A 26 5.21 6.18 9.01
C VAL A 26 4.10 6.68 9.94
N LYS A 27 4.35 7.78 10.62
CA LYS A 27 3.43 8.33 11.62
C LYS A 27 2.43 9.29 10.99
N GLY A 28 1.36 9.54 11.71
CA GLY A 28 0.35 10.51 11.31
C GLY A 28 -0.66 9.99 10.29
N VAL A 29 -0.71 8.69 10.08
CA VAL A 29 -1.65 8.09 9.14
C VAL A 29 -3.07 8.21 9.69
N ASN A 30 -3.95 8.84 8.91
CA ASN A 30 -5.37 9.01 9.24
C ASN A 30 -6.24 7.92 8.65
N SER A 31 -5.95 7.54 7.41
CA SER A 31 -6.74 6.53 6.70
C SER A 31 -5.90 5.89 5.62
N PHE A 32 -6.38 4.78 5.12
CA PHE A 32 -5.73 4.09 4.01
C PHE A 32 -6.79 3.46 3.11
N ASN A 33 -6.38 3.20 1.87
CA ASN A 33 -7.19 2.49 0.90
C ASN A 33 -6.23 1.77 -0.04
N GLY A 34 -6.54 0.53 -0.38
CA GLY A 34 -5.61 -0.17 -1.25
C GLY A 34 -5.99 -1.59 -1.58
N PHE A 35 -5.08 -2.23 -2.32
CA PHE A 35 -5.23 -3.59 -2.83
C PHE A 35 -6.45 -3.71 -3.75
N ASP A 36 -6.64 -2.69 -4.58
CA ASP A 36 -7.84 -2.53 -5.42
C ASP A 36 -7.67 -3.09 -6.84
N GLY A 37 -6.59 -3.80 -7.09
CA GLY A 37 -6.33 -4.38 -8.38
C GLY A 37 -7.10 -5.67 -8.63
N GLN A 38 -7.05 -6.13 -9.87
CA GLN A 38 -7.75 -7.33 -10.31
C GLN A 38 -6.81 -8.21 -11.13
N ALA A 39 -7.10 -9.51 -11.14
CA ALA A 39 -6.45 -10.41 -12.07
C ALA A 39 -7.05 -10.22 -13.46
N ALA A 40 -6.22 -10.31 -14.47
CA ALA A 40 -6.70 -10.29 -15.86
C ALA A 40 -7.46 -11.59 -16.16
N GLU A 41 -8.50 -11.48 -16.97
CA GLU A 41 -9.24 -12.64 -17.45
C GLU A 41 -8.80 -12.96 -18.89
N ILE A 42 -8.59 -14.24 -19.18
CA ILE A 42 -8.22 -14.70 -20.50
C ILE A 42 -9.36 -15.59 -21.01
N ASP A 43 -9.99 -15.18 -22.12
CA ASP A 43 -11.07 -15.94 -22.70
C ASP A 43 -10.49 -17.14 -23.47
N VAL A 44 -10.79 -18.34 -23.01
CA VAL A 44 -10.36 -19.59 -23.63
C VAL A 44 -11.52 -20.40 -24.20
N THR A 45 -12.65 -19.73 -24.41
CA THR A 45 -13.85 -20.37 -24.96
C THR A 45 -13.57 -20.92 -26.36
N THR A 46 -14.00 -22.16 -26.61
CA THR A 46 -13.85 -22.82 -27.91
C THR A 46 -15.24 -23.09 -28.50
N LEU A 47 -15.26 -23.52 -29.78
CA LEU A 47 -16.50 -23.90 -30.45
C LEU A 47 -17.19 -25.10 -29.80
N GLN A 48 -16.46 -25.87 -29.02
CA GLN A 48 -17.02 -27.03 -28.30
C GLN A 48 -17.53 -26.68 -26.91
N SER A 49 -17.25 -25.47 -26.44
CA SER A 49 -17.72 -25.03 -25.15
C SER A 49 -19.22 -24.78 -25.15
N THR A 50 -19.92 -25.20 -24.12
CA THR A 50 -21.35 -24.92 -23.94
C THR A 50 -21.59 -23.60 -23.17
N ALA A 51 -20.54 -23.06 -22.55
CA ALA A 51 -20.55 -21.79 -21.84
C ALA A 51 -19.20 -21.12 -22.05
N LYS A 52 -19.14 -19.82 -21.78
CA LYS A 52 -17.86 -19.10 -21.86
C LYS A 52 -16.92 -19.61 -20.77
N GLU A 53 -15.66 -19.77 -21.14
CA GLU A 53 -14.61 -20.25 -20.26
C GLU A 53 -13.50 -19.22 -20.18
N TYR A 54 -12.96 -19.01 -18.97
CA TYR A 54 -11.93 -18.01 -18.72
C TYR A 54 -10.81 -18.60 -17.88
N LEU A 55 -9.59 -18.15 -18.15
CA LEU A 55 -8.43 -18.37 -17.29
C LEU A 55 -8.07 -17.05 -16.62
N MET A 56 -7.59 -17.12 -15.39
CA MET A 56 -7.02 -15.95 -14.72
C MET A 56 -5.60 -15.73 -15.23
N GLY A 57 -5.32 -14.49 -15.62
CA GLY A 57 -3.97 -14.05 -15.92
C GLY A 57 -3.21 -13.65 -14.67
N LEU A 58 -2.17 -12.84 -14.86
CA LEU A 58 -1.39 -12.32 -13.76
C LEU A 58 -2.24 -11.41 -12.88
N GLN A 59 -2.05 -11.50 -11.58
CA GLN A 59 -2.74 -10.63 -10.64
C GLN A 59 -2.07 -9.26 -10.61
N ASP A 60 -2.89 -8.24 -10.54
CA ASP A 60 -2.47 -6.87 -10.30
C ASP A 60 -3.10 -6.42 -8.98
N PHE A 61 -2.29 -6.21 -7.96
CA PHE A 61 -2.80 -5.78 -6.66
C PHE A 61 -3.14 -4.29 -6.61
N GLY A 62 -2.91 -3.57 -7.71
CA GLY A 62 -3.32 -2.19 -7.83
C GLY A 62 -2.43 -1.23 -7.07
N SER A 63 -3.05 -0.32 -6.35
CA SER A 63 -2.34 0.70 -5.60
C SER A 63 -2.74 0.67 -4.14
N PHE A 64 -1.92 1.32 -3.32
CA PHE A 64 -2.18 1.53 -1.91
C PHE A 64 -1.97 3.01 -1.62
N THR A 65 -2.98 3.65 -1.05
CA THR A 65 -2.94 5.08 -0.76
C THR A 65 -3.15 5.28 0.73
N ILE A 66 -2.29 6.09 1.34
CA ILE A 66 -2.47 6.50 2.73
C ILE A 66 -2.66 8.01 2.81
N GLU A 67 -3.50 8.44 3.71
CA GLU A 67 -3.71 9.84 4.01
C GLU A 67 -3.15 10.12 5.40
N THR A 68 -2.36 11.18 5.48
CA THR A 68 -1.60 11.49 6.70
C THR A 68 -1.76 12.95 7.08
N ASN A 69 -1.51 13.25 8.34
CA ASN A 69 -1.14 14.59 8.73
C ASN A 69 0.31 14.82 8.30
N PHE A 70 0.60 16.00 7.72
CA PHE A 70 1.96 16.29 7.28
C PHE A 70 2.85 16.49 8.49
N LEU A 71 3.88 15.67 8.62
CA LEU A 71 4.86 15.72 9.70
C LEU A 71 6.26 15.83 9.09
N SER A 72 6.81 17.03 9.05
CA SER A 72 8.10 17.26 8.40
C SER A 72 9.27 16.62 9.16
N ALA A 73 9.09 16.36 10.45
CA ALA A 73 10.14 15.76 11.29
C ALA A 73 10.02 14.24 11.43
N ASP A 74 8.98 13.63 10.85
CA ASP A 74 8.81 12.18 10.94
C ASP A 74 9.71 11.47 9.95
N SER A 75 10.56 10.56 10.45
CA SER A 75 11.51 9.84 9.61
C SER A 75 10.82 8.91 8.61
N GLY A 76 9.67 8.34 8.97
CA GLY A 76 8.91 7.49 8.06
C GLY A 76 8.36 8.25 6.87
N GLN A 77 7.78 9.43 7.12
CA GLN A 77 7.29 10.28 6.04
C GLN A 77 8.44 10.80 5.17
N ASP A 78 9.57 11.13 5.77
CA ASP A 78 10.76 11.53 5.01
C ASP A 78 11.24 10.41 4.09
N LYS A 79 11.25 9.17 4.56
CA LYS A 79 11.61 8.01 3.72
C LYS A 79 10.63 7.83 2.56
N MET A 80 9.34 8.05 2.80
CA MET A 80 8.33 7.97 1.74
C MET A 80 8.59 9.02 0.66
N ARG A 81 8.89 10.23 1.05
CA ARG A 81 9.20 11.30 0.09
C ARG A 81 10.50 11.02 -0.66
N ALA A 82 11.51 10.50 0.03
CA ALA A 82 12.77 10.11 -0.61
C ALA A 82 12.57 8.97 -1.60
N ALA A 83 11.74 7.99 -1.26
CA ALA A 83 11.43 6.88 -2.16
C ALA A 83 10.76 7.34 -3.44
N LYS A 84 9.90 8.36 -3.35
CA LYS A 84 9.30 8.97 -4.55
C LYS A 84 10.38 9.55 -5.46
N ASP A 85 11.36 10.24 -4.88
CA ASP A 85 12.41 10.90 -5.65
C ASP A 85 13.39 9.90 -6.27
N THR A 86 13.72 8.83 -5.55
CA THR A 86 14.66 7.82 -6.05
C THR A 86 14.04 6.87 -7.05
N ARG A 87 12.70 6.70 -7.04
CA ARG A 87 11.96 5.81 -7.94
C ARG A 87 12.36 4.34 -7.80
N GLU A 88 12.81 3.96 -6.63
CA GLU A 88 13.22 2.58 -6.36
C GLU A 88 12.09 1.82 -5.69
N VAL A 89 12.07 0.49 -5.90
CA VAL A 89 11.14 -0.40 -5.20
C VAL A 89 11.49 -0.41 -3.72
N GLN A 90 10.47 -0.24 -2.89
CA GLN A 90 10.61 -0.28 -1.44
C GLN A 90 9.75 -1.40 -0.88
N ASP A 91 10.14 -1.89 0.29
CA ASP A 91 9.35 -2.86 1.03
C ASP A 91 8.41 -2.12 1.97
N PHE A 92 7.17 -2.58 2.05
CA PHE A 92 6.15 -2.00 2.92
C PHE A 92 5.52 -3.07 3.77
N LYS A 93 5.16 -2.68 4.98
CA LYS A 93 4.54 -3.58 5.96
C LYS A 93 3.39 -2.86 6.63
N ILE A 94 2.25 -3.54 6.69
CA ILE A 94 1.07 -3.05 7.37
C ILE A 94 0.76 -4.02 8.50
N THR A 95 0.62 -3.49 9.71
CA THR A 95 0.18 -4.28 10.86
C THR A 95 -1.21 -3.80 11.26
N PHE A 96 -2.15 -4.71 11.29
CA PHE A 96 -3.53 -4.41 11.67
C PHE A 96 -3.71 -4.54 13.17
N SER A 97 -4.84 -4.06 13.68
CA SER A 97 -5.11 -4.04 15.11
C SER A 97 -5.20 -5.43 15.75
N ASP A 98 -5.46 -6.45 14.96
CA ASP A 98 -5.48 -7.85 15.44
C ASP A 98 -4.11 -8.54 15.34
N ALA A 99 -3.05 -7.77 15.06
CA ALA A 99 -1.68 -8.24 14.85
C ALA A 99 -1.44 -9.01 13.54
N SER A 100 -2.42 -9.09 12.65
CA SER A 100 -2.16 -9.62 11.32
C SER A 100 -1.30 -8.64 10.51
N ILE A 101 -0.52 -9.16 9.58
CA ILE A 101 0.48 -8.41 8.86
C ILE A 101 0.29 -8.62 7.36
N ALA A 102 0.37 -7.54 6.59
CA ALA A 102 0.47 -7.59 5.14
C ALA A 102 1.80 -6.99 4.72
N THR A 103 2.53 -7.67 3.86
CA THR A 103 3.79 -7.16 3.30
C THR A 103 3.71 -7.14 1.78
N PHE A 104 4.29 -6.12 1.20
CA PHE A 104 4.33 -5.97 -0.26
C PHE A 104 5.48 -5.07 -0.66
N GLN A 105 5.77 -5.04 -1.95
CA GLN A 105 6.75 -4.13 -2.53
C GLN A 105 6.04 -3.17 -3.48
N GLY A 106 6.57 -1.97 -3.61
CA GLY A 106 5.99 -1.00 -4.52
C GLY A 106 6.82 0.24 -4.69
N TYR A 107 6.31 1.12 -5.54
CA TYR A 107 6.90 2.43 -5.81
C TYR A 107 6.01 3.50 -5.23
N VAL A 108 6.62 4.52 -4.63
CA VAL A 108 5.88 5.73 -4.24
C VAL A 108 5.70 6.59 -5.47
N LEU A 109 4.45 6.70 -5.94
CA LEU A 109 4.12 7.42 -7.16
C LEU A 109 3.97 8.91 -6.91
N SER A 110 3.37 9.29 -5.79
CA SER A 110 3.08 10.68 -5.50
C SER A 110 3.04 10.92 -4.00
N ALA A 111 3.32 12.15 -3.61
CA ALA A 111 3.32 12.58 -2.23
C ALA A 111 2.76 14.01 -2.13
N PRO A 112 1.49 14.23 -2.53
CA PRO A 112 0.92 15.57 -2.50
C PRO A 112 0.76 16.07 -1.08
N VAL A 113 0.90 17.37 -0.89
CA VAL A 113 0.70 18.05 0.37
C VAL A 113 -0.31 19.16 0.14
N SER A 114 -1.31 19.24 1.00
CA SER A 114 -2.31 20.30 0.92
C SER A 114 -2.58 20.88 2.30
N GLY A 115 -3.02 22.12 2.33
CA GLY A 115 -3.35 22.80 3.56
C GLY A 115 -4.31 23.94 3.30
N ALA A 116 -4.95 24.38 4.36
CA ALA A 116 -5.85 25.53 4.36
C ALA A 116 -5.39 26.55 5.41
N VAL A 117 -5.77 27.80 5.23
CA VAL A 117 -5.35 28.89 6.13
C VAL A 117 -5.70 28.57 7.57
N ASP A 118 -6.89 28.01 7.81
CA ASP A 118 -7.38 27.68 9.14
C ASP A 118 -7.30 26.21 9.48
N GLY A 119 -6.71 25.38 8.60
CA GLY A 119 -6.68 23.95 8.79
C GLY A 119 -5.28 23.42 9.00
N LYS A 120 -5.21 22.15 9.31
CA LYS A 120 -3.95 21.43 9.38
C LYS A 120 -3.42 21.18 7.98
N VAL A 121 -2.12 20.90 7.87
CA VAL A 121 -1.51 20.50 6.63
C VAL A 121 -1.63 18.98 6.51
N ASP A 122 -2.21 18.54 5.43
CA ASP A 122 -2.41 17.11 5.14
C ASP A 122 -1.48 16.68 4.02
N GLY A 123 -1.07 15.43 4.08
CA GLY A 123 -0.31 14.80 3.01
C GLY A 123 -0.89 13.45 2.67
N SER A 124 -0.62 12.99 1.48
CA SER A 124 -0.97 11.62 1.11
C SER A 124 0.18 11.00 0.33
N PHE A 125 0.20 9.67 0.31
CA PHE A 125 1.18 8.92 -0.46
C PHE A 125 0.45 7.87 -1.27
N ALA A 126 0.69 7.85 -2.57
CA ALA A 126 0.16 6.83 -3.45
C ALA A 126 1.29 5.88 -3.83
N ILE A 127 1.05 4.60 -3.63
CA ILE A 127 2.04 3.54 -3.86
C ILE A 127 1.48 2.59 -4.90
N ARG A 128 2.25 2.34 -5.95
CA ARG A 128 1.90 1.30 -6.93
C ARG A 128 2.52 -0.01 -6.48
N ILE A 129 1.69 -0.99 -6.22
CA ILE A 129 2.14 -2.31 -5.77
C ILE A 129 2.74 -3.07 -6.93
N THR A 130 3.93 -3.64 -6.72
CA THR A 130 4.57 -4.52 -7.69
C THR A 130 4.82 -5.88 -7.05
N GLY A 131 4.51 -6.95 -7.78
CA GLY A 131 4.61 -8.31 -7.25
C GLY A 131 3.43 -8.69 -6.39
N ASP A 132 3.63 -9.66 -5.52
CA ASP A 132 2.57 -10.24 -4.69
C ASP A 132 2.45 -9.53 -3.35
N VAL A 133 1.24 -9.55 -2.80
CA VAL A 133 0.97 -9.14 -1.42
C VAL A 133 0.88 -10.40 -0.56
N THR A 134 1.62 -10.42 0.53
CA THR A 134 1.63 -11.55 1.47
C THR A 134 0.91 -11.15 2.75
N PHE A 135 -0.06 -11.93 3.14
CA PHE A 135 -0.77 -11.78 4.41
C PHE A 135 -0.32 -12.87 5.38
N ALA A 136 0.00 -12.44 6.60
CA ALA A 136 0.50 -13.38 7.61
C ALA A 136 -0.26 -13.27 8.91
#